data_ee35f43d78134f1e8c2710b7f4810eec
#
_entry.id   ee35f43d78134f1e8c2710b7f4810eec
#
_cell.length_a   1.000
_cell.length_b   1.000
_cell.length_c   1.000
_cell.angle_alpha   90.00
_cell.angle_beta   90.00
_cell.angle_gamma   90.00
#
_symmetry.space_group_name_H-M   'P 1'
#
loop_
_entity.id
_entity.type
_entity.pdbx_description
1 polymer ?
#
loop_
_entity_poly.entity_id
_entity_poly.type
_entity_poly.pdbx_seq_one_letter_code
_entity_poly.pdbx_strand_id
1 'polypeptide(L)'
;MLIKKEAIILNNVEKVFNIVNRIEFYKNFVPYCVESEIIHEENNLMEARLEFNLNGIITSFTTRNEICENEYINMKLIDGPFKYLDGKWEFKSIDKKTIIYLTINYEAESKIIEYTIGKSLEKITNYLVKAFINESMK
;
A
#
# COMPACT_ATOMS: atom_id res chain seq x y z
N MET A 1 2.50 16.33 1.20
CA MET A 1 2.92 15.68 2.46
C MET A 1 3.62 14.38 2.14
N LEU A 2 4.55 13.96 2.99
CA LEU A 2 5.40 12.81 2.72
C LEU A 2 5.32 11.79 3.84
N ILE A 3 5.06 10.54 3.47
CA ILE A 3 5.09 9.40 4.39
C ILE A 3 6.21 8.49 3.92
N LYS A 4 7.11 8.14 4.85
CA LYS A 4 8.18 7.16 4.60
C LYS A 4 8.15 6.09 5.66
N LYS A 5 8.17 4.85 5.25
CA LYS A 5 8.22 3.69 6.14
C LYS A 5 9.25 2.71 5.60
N GLU A 6 9.88 1.97 6.51
CA GLU A 6 10.75 0.87 6.10
C GLU A 6 10.63 -0.26 7.11
N ALA A 7 10.89 -1.48 6.66
CA ALA A 7 10.88 -2.64 7.53
C ALA A 7 11.77 -3.73 6.96
N ILE A 8 12.32 -4.53 7.86
CA ILE A 8 13.10 -5.72 7.50
C ILE A 8 12.19 -6.92 7.69
N ILE A 9 12.04 -7.71 6.63
CA ILE A 9 11.23 -8.93 6.65
C ILE A 9 12.15 -10.13 6.47
N LEU A 10 12.09 -11.07 7.42
CA LEU A 10 12.97 -12.24 7.43
C LEU A 10 12.47 -13.31 6.47
N ASN A 11 12.43 -12.97 5.19
CA ASN A 11 12.01 -13.86 4.13
C ASN A 11 12.57 -13.38 2.79
N ASN A 12 12.54 -14.28 1.78
CA ASN A 12 13.08 -13.93 0.47
C ASN A 12 12.21 -12.92 -0.27
N VAL A 13 12.80 -12.22 -1.24
CA VAL A 13 12.15 -11.11 -1.94
C VAL A 13 10.95 -11.58 -2.75
N GLU A 14 10.99 -12.77 -3.32
CA GLU A 14 9.87 -13.31 -4.11
C GLU A 14 8.61 -13.45 -3.26
N LYS A 15 8.77 -13.99 -2.07
CA LYS A 15 7.64 -14.16 -1.15
C LYS A 15 7.11 -12.81 -0.67
N VAL A 16 8.01 -11.92 -0.28
CA VAL A 16 7.63 -10.59 0.22
C VAL A 16 6.94 -9.78 -0.87
N PHE A 17 7.51 -9.76 -2.07
CA PHE A 17 6.91 -9.06 -3.20
C PHE A 17 5.49 -9.59 -3.48
N ASN A 18 5.30 -10.89 -3.51
CA ASN A 18 3.99 -11.50 -3.74
C ASN A 18 2.96 -11.06 -2.69
N ILE A 19 3.35 -11.00 -1.42
CA ILE A 19 2.44 -10.54 -0.37
C ILE A 19 1.98 -9.12 -0.63
N VAL A 20 2.90 -8.23 -0.96
CA VAL A 20 2.59 -6.81 -1.20
C VAL A 20 1.81 -6.62 -2.51
N ASN A 21 2.12 -7.40 -3.54
CA ASN A 21 1.51 -7.23 -4.86
C ASN A 21 0.13 -7.89 -5.00
N ARG A 22 -0.23 -8.82 -4.13
CA ARG A 22 -1.52 -9.51 -4.19
C ARG A 22 -2.58 -8.74 -3.42
N ILE A 23 -2.92 -7.59 -3.96
CA ILE A 23 -3.82 -6.60 -3.33
C ILE A 23 -5.20 -7.20 -3.03
N GLU A 24 -5.72 -8.09 -3.88
CA GLU A 24 -7.03 -8.72 -3.68
C GLU A 24 -7.16 -9.49 -2.36
N PHE A 25 -6.03 -9.85 -1.74
CA PHE A 25 -6.04 -10.57 -0.47
C PHE A 25 -5.90 -9.66 0.77
N TYR A 26 -5.65 -8.36 0.59
CA TYR A 26 -5.47 -7.45 1.72
C TYR A 26 -6.64 -7.48 2.70
N LYS A 27 -7.85 -7.57 2.20
CA LYS A 27 -9.05 -7.63 3.06
C LYS A 27 -9.06 -8.84 3.99
N ASN A 28 -8.26 -9.87 3.70
CA ASN A 28 -8.21 -11.09 4.49
C ASN A 28 -7.22 -11.01 5.65
N PHE A 29 -6.21 -10.13 5.59
CA PHE A 29 -5.17 -10.10 6.61
C PHE A 29 -4.73 -8.69 7.06
N VAL A 30 -5.10 -7.63 6.33
CA VAL A 30 -4.76 -6.26 6.74
C VAL A 30 -5.88 -5.72 7.62
N PRO A 31 -5.57 -5.30 8.87
CA PRO A 31 -6.60 -4.74 9.75
C PRO A 31 -7.32 -3.55 9.12
N TYR A 32 -8.62 -3.49 9.33
CA TYR A 32 -9.50 -2.42 8.88
C TYR A 32 -9.67 -2.30 7.37
N CYS A 33 -9.02 -3.16 6.59
CA CYS A 33 -9.24 -3.23 5.16
C CYS A 33 -10.54 -3.99 4.91
N VAL A 34 -11.56 -3.30 4.41
CA VAL A 34 -12.90 -3.89 4.19
C VAL A 34 -13.14 -4.24 2.74
N GLU A 35 -12.41 -3.62 1.82
CA GLU A 35 -12.49 -3.91 0.39
C GLU A 35 -11.09 -3.87 -0.21
N SER A 36 -10.82 -4.84 -1.07
CA SER A 36 -9.58 -4.87 -1.84
C SER A 36 -9.85 -5.65 -3.12
N GLU A 37 -9.70 -4.99 -4.26
CA GLU A 37 -9.98 -5.65 -5.54
C GLU A 37 -9.07 -5.14 -6.65
N ILE A 38 -8.79 -6.02 -7.61
CA ILE A 38 -8.12 -5.67 -8.85
C ILE A 38 -9.20 -5.37 -9.86
N ILE A 39 -9.23 -4.12 -10.37
CA ILE A 39 -10.23 -3.66 -11.33
C ILE A 39 -9.81 -4.04 -12.75
N HIS A 40 -8.53 -3.89 -13.04
CA HIS A 40 -7.96 -4.17 -14.36
C HIS A 40 -6.51 -4.55 -14.21
N GLU A 41 -6.08 -5.53 -15.00
CA GLU A 41 -4.70 -5.97 -14.96
C GLU A 41 -4.25 -6.34 -16.37
N GLU A 42 -3.15 -5.76 -16.83
CA GLU A 42 -2.60 -5.97 -18.16
C GLU A 42 -1.08 -5.83 -18.11
N ASN A 43 -0.36 -6.88 -18.48
CA ASN A 43 1.11 -6.88 -18.44
C ASN A 43 1.62 -6.50 -17.05
N ASN A 44 2.37 -5.40 -16.96
CA ASN A 44 2.93 -4.91 -15.69
C ASN A 44 2.15 -3.72 -15.11
N LEU A 45 0.91 -3.52 -15.58
CA LEU A 45 0.03 -2.47 -15.09
C LEU A 45 -1.17 -3.07 -14.38
N MET A 46 -1.53 -2.51 -13.24
CA MET A 46 -2.65 -2.98 -12.45
C MET A 46 -3.42 -1.78 -11.91
N GLU A 47 -4.74 -1.79 -12.06
CA GLU A 47 -5.60 -0.85 -11.37
C GLU A 47 -6.27 -1.58 -10.23
N ALA A 48 -6.14 -1.05 -9.02
CA ALA A 48 -6.63 -1.69 -7.81
C ALA A 48 -7.34 -0.68 -6.92
N ARG A 49 -8.34 -1.16 -6.19
CA ARG A 49 -9.12 -0.35 -5.28
C ARG A 49 -9.02 -0.92 -3.87
N LEU A 50 -8.75 -0.03 -2.92
CA LEU A 50 -8.71 -0.36 -1.50
C LEU A 50 -9.68 0.52 -0.73
N GLU A 51 -10.33 -0.06 0.27
CA GLU A 51 -11.18 0.69 1.18
C GLU A 51 -10.87 0.28 2.62
N PHE A 52 -10.69 1.27 3.47
CA PHE A 52 -10.43 1.08 4.90
C PHE A 52 -11.54 1.76 5.71
N ASN A 53 -11.91 1.14 6.82
CA ASN A 53 -12.82 1.74 7.78
C ASN A 53 -12.12 1.81 9.14
N LEU A 54 -11.70 3.01 9.53
CA LEU A 54 -11.02 3.27 10.78
C LEU A 54 -11.99 4.01 11.71
N ASN A 55 -12.67 3.24 12.58
CA ASN A 55 -13.61 3.81 13.55
C ASN A 55 -14.68 4.69 12.89
N GLY A 56 -15.24 4.23 11.77
CA GLY A 56 -16.27 4.94 11.04
C GLY A 56 -15.75 5.94 10.00
N ILE A 57 -14.45 6.22 9.98
CA ILE A 57 -13.85 7.03 8.92
C ILE A 57 -13.49 6.10 7.77
N ILE A 58 -14.23 6.23 6.68
CA ILE A 58 -14.05 5.40 5.49
C ILE A 58 -13.13 6.13 4.52
N THR A 59 -12.04 5.48 4.15
CA THR A 59 -11.09 5.98 3.17
C THR A 59 -11.00 4.99 2.03
N SER A 60 -11.32 5.44 0.83
CA SER A 60 -11.30 4.60 -0.37
C SER A 60 -10.42 5.27 -1.42
N PHE A 61 -9.59 4.47 -2.08
CA PHE A 61 -8.77 4.98 -3.17
C PHE A 61 -8.50 3.90 -4.19
N THR A 62 -8.44 4.34 -5.44
CA THR A 62 -8.08 3.52 -6.58
C THR A 62 -6.74 4.03 -7.12
N THR A 63 -5.82 3.12 -7.34
CA THR A 63 -4.50 3.46 -7.87
C THR A 63 -4.20 2.67 -9.14
N ARG A 64 -3.35 3.26 -9.99
CA ARG A 64 -2.73 2.57 -11.11
C ARG A 64 -1.32 2.23 -10.68
N ASN A 65 -1.00 0.95 -10.71
CA ASN A 65 0.28 0.44 -10.25
C ASN A 65 1.11 -0.03 -11.44
N GLU A 66 2.34 0.46 -11.53
CA GLU A 66 3.34 -0.05 -12.46
C GLU A 66 4.25 -0.98 -11.69
N ILE A 67 4.34 -2.21 -12.15
CA ILE A 67 4.97 -3.30 -11.40
C ILE A 67 6.26 -3.73 -12.06
N CYS A 68 7.35 -3.74 -11.31
CA CYS A 68 8.60 -4.38 -11.69
C CYS A 68 8.86 -5.49 -10.69
N GLU A 69 8.68 -6.73 -11.13
CA GLU A 69 8.69 -7.90 -10.25
C GLU A 69 9.94 -7.96 -9.38
N ASN A 70 9.72 -8.14 -8.06
CA ASN A 70 10.76 -8.24 -7.04
C ASN A 70 11.59 -6.95 -6.83
N GLU A 71 11.28 -5.88 -7.52
CA GLU A 71 12.04 -4.63 -7.42
C GLU A 71 11.22 -3.47 -6.89
N TYR A 72 10.10 -3.13 -7.53
CA TYR A 72 9.28 -2.00 -7.09
C TYR A 72 7.85 -2.07 -7.61
N ILE A 73 6.99 -1.30 -6.94
CA ILE A 73 5.61 -1.05 -7.39
C ILE A 73 5.40 0.45 -7.27
N ASN A 74 5.23 1.13 -8.40
CA ASN A 74 4.87 2.55 -8.42
C ASN A 74 3.36 2.68 -8.45
N MET A 75 2.81 3.51 -7.58
CA MET A 75 1.36 3.71 -7.46
C MET A 75 1.00 5.16 -7.75
N LYS A 76 -0.03 5.36 -8.54
CA LYS A 76 -0.54 6.68 -8.84
C LYS A 76 -2.05 6.70 -8.62
N LEU A 77 -2.53 7.68 -7.86
CA LEU A 77 -3.95 7.80 -7.57
C LEU A 77 -4.75 8.09 -8.84
N ILE A 78 -5.83 7.32 -9.04
CA ILE A 78 -6.81 7.54 -10.10
C ILE A 78 -8.05 8.18 -9.49
N ASP A 79 -8.47 7.70 -8.32
CA ASP A 79 -9.68 8.16 -7.65
C ASP A 79 -9.49 8.09 -6.14
N GLY A 80 -9.88 9.14 -5.43
CA GLY A 80 -9.77 9.22 -3.99
C GLY A 80 -9.82 10.66 -3.50
N PRO A 81 -9.80 10.89 -2.18
CA PRO A 81 -10.01 12.20 -1.59
C PRO A 81 -8.75 13.07 -1.54
N PHE A 82 -7.88 12.96 -2.52
CA PHE A 82 -6.63 13.71 -2.60
C PHE A 82 -6.52 14.41 -3.94
N LYS A 83 -5.84 15.57 -3.95
CA LYS A 83 -5.49 16.24 -5.20
C LYS A 83 -4.53 15.38 -6.01
N TYR A 84 -3.58 14.77 -5.32
CA TYR A 84 -2.71 13.74 -5.89
C TYR A 84 -2.23 12.83 -4.78
N LEU A 85 -1.82 11.64 -5.18
CA LEU A 85 -1.11 10.70 -4.32
C LEU A 85 -0.24 9.84 -5.22
N ASP A 86 1.07 9.89 -4.98
CA ASP A 86 2.05 9.06 -5.65
C ASP A 86 2.76 8.22 -4.60
N GLY A 87 2.80 6.93 -4.80
CA GLY A 87 3.43 6.01 -3.87
C GLY A 87 4.41 5.09 -4.55
N LYS A 88 5.31 4.54 -3.76
CA LYS A 88 6.28 3.57 -4.27
C LYS A 88 6.64 2.57 -3.16
N TRP A 89 6.49 1.29 -3.48
CA TRP A 89 7.08 0.22 -2.72
C TRP A 89 8.39 -0.18 -3.39
N GLU A 90 9.46 -0.27 -2.63
CA GLU A 90 10.75 -0.76 -3.11
C GLU A 90 11.16 -1.98 -2.28
N PHE A 91 11.74 -2.96 -2.95
CA PHE A 91 12.16 -4.21 -2.34
C PHE A 91 13.66 -4.39 -2.54
N LYS A 92 14.37 -4.62 -1.45
CA LYS A 92 15.81 -4.83 -1.52
C LYS A 92 16.16 -6.15 -0.82
N SER A 93 16.74 -7.06 -1.59
CA SER A 93 17.20 -8.35 -1.05
C SER A 93 18.59 -8.18 -0.43
N ILE A 94 18.72 -8.58 0.83
CA ILE A 94 20.03 -8.61 1.52
C ILE A 94 20.14 -9.95 2.22
N ASP A 95 21.07 -10.78 1.78
CA ASP A 95 21.20 -12.16 2.23
C ASP A 95 19.88 -12.91 2.04
N LYS A 96 19.28 -13.41 3.10
CA LYS A 96 18.01 -14.12 3.05
C LYS A 96 16.85 -13.27 3.56
N LYS A 97 17.06 -11.95 3.61
CA LYS A 97 16.09 -10.98 4.12
C LYS A 97 15.67 -10.03 3.03
N THR A 98 14.57 -9.34 3.25
CA THR A 98 14.09 -8.29 2.35
C THR A 98 13.85 -7.02 3.16
N ILE A 99 14.38 -5.90 2.68
CA ILE A 99 14.02 -4.61 3.23
C ILE A 99 12.96 -4.03 2.30
N ILE A 100 11.83 -3.63 2.87
CA ILE A 100 10.79 -2.93 2.13
C ILE A 100 10.83 -1.47 2.50
N TYR A 101 10.64 -0.62 1.49
CA TYR A 101 10.54 0.83 1.65
C TYR A 101 9.22 1.28 1.05
N LEU A 102 8.49 2.09 1.79
CA LEU A 102 7.29 2.75 1.28
C LEU A 102 7.50 4.25 1.32
N THR A 103 7.24 4.90 0.20
CA THR A 103 7.25 6.34 0.08
C THR A 103 5.93 6.77 -0.51
N ILE A 104 5.21 7.67 0.16
CA ILE A 104 3.97 8.24 -0.35
C ILE A 104 4.09 9.75 -0.27
N ASN A 105 3.86 10.41 -1.41
CA ASN A 105 3.76 11.86 -1.49
C ASN A 105 2.33 12.20 -1.88
N TYR A 106 1.65 13.00 -1.08
CA TYR A 106 0.25 13.32 -1.31
C TYR A 106 -0.10 14.73 -0.89
N GLU A 107 -1.20 15.23 -1.45
CA GLU A 107 -1.84 16.47 -0.99
C GLU A 107 -3.34 16.22 -0.91
N ALA A 108 -3.93 16.54 0.22
CA ALA A 108 -5.37 16.41 0.43
C ALA A 108 -6.12 17.52 -0.31
N GLU A 109 -7.39 17.27 -0.67
CA GLU A 109 -8.22 18.26 -1.36
C GLU A 109 -8.51 19.50 -0.53
N SER A 110 -8.51 19.37 0.80
CA SER A 110 -8.76 20.47 1.73
C SER A 110 -8.06 20.21 3.06
N LYS A 111 -8.01 21.23 3.92
CA LYS A 111 -7.44 21.08 5.27
C LYS A 111 -8.27 20.12 6.13
N ILE A 112 -9.57 20.09 5.94
CA ILE A 112 -10.44 19.16 6.67
C ILE A 112 -10.13 17.73 6.27
N ILE A 113 -9.98 17.45 4.98
CA ILE A 113 -9.60 16.15 4.46
C ILE A 113 -8.19 15.76 4.96
N GLU A 114 -7.25 16.69 4.95
CA GLU A 114 -5.91 16.45 5.47
C GLU A 114 -5.95 16.06 6.96
N TYR A 115 -6.74 16.78 7.75
CA TYR A 115 -6.85 16.52 9.17
C TYR A 115 -7.49 15.16 9.48
N THR A 116 -8.48 14.74 8.71
CA THR A 116 -9.21 13.49 8.94
C THR A 116 -8.59 12.32 8.17
N ILE A 117 -8.68 12.37 6.84
CA ILE A 117 -8.27 11.27 5.95
C ILE A 117 -6.75 11.15 5.85
N GLY A 118 -6.03 12.28 5.90
CA GLY A 118 -4.56 12.25 5.88
C GLY A 118 -3.98 11.53 7.09
N LYS A 119 -4.56 11.73 8.27
CA LYS A 119 -4.14 11.01 9.48
C LYS A 119 -4.49 9.52 9.37
N SER A 120 -5.63 9.21 8.77
CA SER A 120 -6.02 7.83 8.52
C SER A 120 -5.03 7.15 7.57
N LEU A 121 -4.57 7.86 6.54
CA LEU A 121 -3.59 7.33 5.60
C LEU A 121 -2.29 6.93 6.30
N GLU A 122 -1.81 7.74 7.24
CA GLU A 122 -0.61 7.40 8.00
C GLU A 122 -0.81 6.13 8.84
N LYS A 123 -1.96 5.99 9.49
CA LYS A 123 -2.29 4.78 10.24
C LYS A 123 -2.38 3.57 9.32
N ILE A 124 -3.02 3.73 8.17
CA ILE A 124 -3.16 2.67 7.17
C ILE A 124 -1.78 2.14 6.76
N THR A 125 -0.82 3.03 6.50
CA THR A 125 0.54 2.61 6.11
C THR A 125 1.22 1.79 7.20
N ASN A 126 1.01 2.14 8.46
CA ASN A 126 1.53 1.36 9.58
C ASN A 126 0.89 -0.02 9.65
N TYR A 127 -0.42 -0.12 9.46
CA TYR A 127 -1.12 -1.40 9.45
C TYR A 127 -0.67 -2.28 8.30
N LEU A 128 -0.46 -1.69 7.13
CA LEU A 128 0.03 -2.42 5.95
C LEU A 128 1.39 -3.06 6.22
N VAL A 129 2.35 -2.26 6.69
CA VAL A 129 3.71 -2.76 6.94
C VAL A 129 3.69 -3.88 7.97
N LYS A 130 2.97 -3.70 9.08
CA LYS A 130 2.86 -4.74 10.12
C LYS A 130 2.18 -6.00 9.60
N ALA A 131 1.14 -5.85 8.79
CA ALA A 131 0.43 -6.98 8.22
C ALA A 131 1.32 -7.78 7.28
N PHE A 132 2.15 -7.11 6.47
CA PHE A 132 3.08 -7.78 5.57
C PHE A 132 4.13 -8.57 6.34
N ILE A 133 4.65 -8.00 7.43
CA ILE A 133 5.59 -8.71 8.31
C ILE A 133 4.93 -9.98 8.86
N ASN A 134 3.73 -9.85 9.44
CA ASN A 134 3.01 -10.95 10.03
C ASN A 134 2.67 -12.04 9.01
N GLU A 135 2.20 -11.63 7.84
CA GLU A 135 1.83 -12.57 6.77
C GLU A 135 3.05 -13.34 6.26
N SER A 136 4.22 -12.70 6.23
CA SER A 136 5.45 -13.35 5.77
C SER A 136 5.93 -14.46 6.71
N MET A 137 5.48 -14.46 7.95
CA MET A 137 5.87 -15.44 8.96
C MET A 137 4.99 -16.69 9.01
N LYS A 138 3.95 -16.72 8.19
CA LYS A 138 3.05 -17.88 8.11
C LYS A 138 3.54 -18.97 7.17
#